data_7a83b52ea2fb838d1584abd588c02e75
#
_entry.id   7a83b52ea2fb838d1584abd588c02e75
#
_cell.length_a   1.000
_cell.length_b   1.000
_cell.length_c   1.000
_cell.angle_alpha   90.00
_cell.angle_beta   90.00
_cell.angle_gamma   90.00
#
_symmetry.space_group_name_H-M   'P 1'
#
loop_
_entity.id
_entity.type
_entity.pdbx_description
1 polymer ?
#
loop_
_entity_poly.entity_id
_entity_poly.type
_entity_poly.pdbx_seq_one_letter_code
_entity_poly.pdbx_strand_id
1 'polypeptide(L)'
;MTPELTRFGEEMSHLTGVRAIMKDIIETLQAGQGQLLINLSAGNPVILPEIEQLWRDCTQALLASAEYGQVVCRYGTSQGYEPLIAAIKDDFNQRYGLALSDRNILITPGSQALYFLAANAFGGYHATGRMKDIVLPLSPDYTGYGGISLVPEAVRAYRPTIIQDEASHRFRYRPDFSQLAIDENTGFVLFSRPCNPTGNVLSNADVEHIANLAAAHNVPVLVDSAYAPPYPALNFTAMEPVFGENILHCMSLSKAGLPGERLGVAIGDPAIIQVLECFQTNFCIHSSRYGQAIAARAIASGALAQLSEQVIRPYYQDKFAVLAAALDQALPQDLPWYLHNGEGAIFAWLWFDQLPITDQELYQRLKQRGVIVVPGHPFFPGLRDNWPHTRQCLRLSLTASRAELAEAATRLGALVTEVYRAPPSQSGATPSMAVPAR
;
A
#
# COMPACT_ATOMS: atom_id res chain seq x y z
N MET A 1 0.98 -12.75 35.12
CA MET A 1 2.21 -11.91 35.15
C MET A 1 2.34 -11.25 33.78
N THR A 2 2.26 -9.93 33.70
CA THR A 2 2.47 -9.20 32.44
C THR A 2 3.97 -8.87 32.36
N PRO A 3 4.69 -9.31 31.34
CA PRO A 3 6.12 -9.02 31.22
C PRO A 3 6.35 -7.53 30.99
N GLU A 4 7.45 -6.99 31.49
CA GLU A 4 7.90 -5.65 31.14
C GLU A 4 8.34 -5.63 29.67
N LEU A 5 7.86 -4.62 28.92
CA LEU A 5 8.13 -4.48 27.50
C LEU A 5 9.18 -3.40 27.27
N THR A 6 9.92 -3.53 26.17
CA THR A 6 10.72 -2.41 25.63
C THR A 6 9.76 -1.32 25.12
N ARG A 7 10.24 -0.08 24.98
CA ARG A 7 9.44 1.04 24.41
C ARG A 7 8.82 0.64 23.05
N PHE A 8 9.60 0.04 22.16
CA PHE A 8 9.10 -0.47 20.87
C PHE A 8 8.09 -1.62 21.07
N GLY A 9 8.33 -2.52 22.02
CA GLY A 9 7.40 -3.60 22.35
C GLY A 9 6.05 -3.07 22.84
N GLU A 10 6.04 -2.03 23.68
CA GLU A 10 4.81 -1.37 24.10
C GLU A 10 4.03 -0.78 22.91
N GLU A 11 4.70 0.01 22.07
CA GLU A 11 4.07 0.62 20.89
C GLU A 11 3.52 -0.41 19.91
N MET A 12 4.26 -1.48 19.64
CA MET A 12 3.83 -2.54 18.71
C MET A 12 2.78 -3.49 19.28
N SER A 13 2.60 -3.53 20.60
CA SER A 13 1.58 -4.36 21.26
C SER A 13 0.18 -3.73 21.22
N HIS A 14 0.08 -2.43 21.00
CA HIS A 14 -1.21 -1.75 20.90
C HIS A 14 -1.88 -2.02 19.55
N LEU A 15 -3.18 -2.34 19.60
CA LEU A 15 -4.03 -2.42 18.42
C LEU A 15 -4.40 -1.00 17.97
N THR A 16 -3.53 -0.36 17.21
CA THR A 16 -3.73 1.01 16.72
C THR A 16 -3.95 1.04 15.19
N GLY A 17 -4.49 2.13 14.70
CA GLY A 17 -4.67 2.37 13.27
C GLY A 17 -5.49 1.28 12.58
N VAL A 18 -5.01 0.80 11.44
CA VAL A 18 -5.68 -0.23 10.62
C VAL A 18 -5.92 -1.54 11.39
N ARG A 19 -5.06 -1.93 12.34
CA ARG A 19 -5.26 -3.18 13.10
C ARG A 19 -6.54 -3.15 13.94
N ALA A 20 -6.83 -2.01 14.59
CA ALA A 20 -8.07 -1.83 15.35
C ALA A 20 -9.29 -1.86 14.44
N ILE A 21 -9.21 -1.21 13.28
CA ILE A 21 -10.27 -1.20 12.27
C ILE A 21 -10.46 -2.60 11.67
N MET A 22 -9.39 -3.32 11.34
CA MET A 22 -9.48 -4.69 10.82
C MET A 22 -10.11 -5.65 11.83
N LYS A 23 -9.83 -5.48 13.13
CA LYS A 23 -10.49 -6.25 14.17
C LYS A 23 -11.99 -5.97 14.19
N ASP A 24 -12.40 -4.70 14.20
CA ASP A 24 -13.81 -4.29 14.16
C ASP A 24 -14.52 -4.82 12.89
N ILE A 25 -13.85 -4.78 11.74
CA ILE A 25 -14.36 -5.32 10.48
C ILE A 25 -14.59 -6.84 10.58
N ILE A 26 -13.59 -7.59 11.07
CA ILE A 26 -13.68 -9.04 11.23
C ILE A 26 -14.82 -9.40 12.19
N GLU A 27 -14.90 -8.75 13.34
CA GLU A 27 -15.97 -8.96 14.31
C GLU A 27 -17.34 -8.64 13.72
N THR A 28 -17.46 -7.58 12.91
CA THR A 28 -18.69 -7.21 12.21
C THR A 28 -19.12 -8.25 11.19
N LEU A 29 -18.18 -8.74 10.37
CA LEU A 29 -18.45 -9.76 9.37
C LEU A 29 -18.86 -11.11 10.02
N GLN A 30 -18.27 -11.43 11.17
CA GLN A 30 -18.62 -12.64 11.92
C GLN A 30 -20.00 -12.50 12.60
N ALA A 31 -20.32 -11.35 13.16
CA ALA A 31 -21.60 -11.08 13.81
C ALA A 31 -22.77 -10.94 12.80
N GLY A 32 -22.48 -10.48 11.58
CA GLY A 32 -23.46 -10.23 10.52
C GLY A 32 -23.91 -11.47 9.75
N GLN A 33 -23.68 -12.69 10.25
CA GLN A 33 -24.16 -13.92 9.61
C GLN A 33 -25.70 -13.88 9.47
N GLY A 34 -26.17 -13.58 8.24
CA GLY A 34 -27.60 -13.46 7.90
C GLY A 34 -28.05 -12.08 7.44
N GLN A 35 -27.22 -11.03 7.54
CA GLN A 35 -27.48 -9.73 6.94
C GLN A 35 -26.69 -9.56 5.63
N LEU A 36 -27.29 -8.90 4.66
CA LEU A 36 -26.60 -8.57 3.39
C LEU A 36 -25.59 -7.44 3.65
N LEU A 37 -24.37 -7.81 4.07
CA LEU A 37 -23.25 -6.89 4.27
C LEU A 37 -22.42 -6.78 3.00
N ILE A 38 -22.23 -5.57 2.50
CA ILE A 38 -21.35 -5.27 1.38
C ILE A 38 -19.98 -4.91 1.93
N ASN A 39 -18.95 -5.72 1.63
CA ASN A 39 -17.61 -5.52 2.14
C ASN A 39 -16.70 -4.83 1.14
N LEU A 40 -16.47 -3.54 1.31
CA LEU A 40 -15.52 -2.73 0.55
C LEU A 40 -14.23 -2.40 1.35
N SER A 41 -13.88 -3.20 2.34
CA SER A 41 -12.67 -2.99 3.14
C SER A 41 -11.50 -3.90 2.75
N ALA A 42 -11.76 -4.97 1.99
CA ALA A 42 -10.80 -6.03 1.72
C ALA A 42 -9.52 -5.53 1.03
N GLY A 43 -8.39 -6.00 1.54
CA GLY A 43 -7.07 -5.76 0.93
C GLY A 43 -6.56 -6.95 0.11
N ASN A 44 -7.24 -8.10 0.15
CA ASN A 44 -6.89 -9.27 -0.66
C ASN A 44 -7.31 -9.07 -2.12
N PRO A 45 -6.50 -9.52 -3.09
CA PRO A 45 -6.94 -9.53 -4.49
C PRO A 45 -8.09 -10.53 -4.69
N VAL A 46 -8.89 -10.29 -5.72
CA VAL A 46 -9.91 -11.24 -6.17
C VAL A 46 -9.22 -12.49 -6.74
N ILE A 47 -9.77 -13.67 -6.47
CA ILE A 47 -9.33 -14.91 -7.10
C ILE A 47 -9.89 -14.94 -8.52
N LEU A 48 -9.04 -14.64 -9.51
CA LEU A 48 -9.37 -14.69 -10.93
C LEU A 48 -9.05 -16.10 -11.45
N PRO A 49 -9.97 -16.77 -12.17
CA PRO A 49 -9.79 -18.17 -12.58
C PRO A 49 -8.50 -18.43 -13.36
N GLU A 50 -8.12 -17.51 -14.26
CA GLU A 50 -6.92 -17.65 -15.08
C GLU A 50 -5.64 -17.54 -14.24
N ILE A 51 -5.67 -16.67 -13.21
CA ILE A 51 -4.55 -16.50 -12.27
C ILE A 51 -4.46 -17.71 -11.34
N GLU A 52 -5.58 -18.18 -10.82
CA GLU A 52 -5.61 -19.40 -10.00
C GLU A 52 -5.08 -20.59 -10.80
N GLN A 53 -5.47 -20.74 -12.07
CA GLN A 53 -5.01 -21.81 -12.93
C GLN A 53 -3.49 -21.73 -13.17
N LEU A 54 -2.95 -20.54 -13.45
CA LEU A 54 -1.50 -20.35 -13.57
C LEU A 54 -0.75 -20.87 -12.33
N TRP A 55 -1.22 -20.51 -11.13
CA TRP A 55 -0.56 -20.95 -9.89
C TRP A 55 -0.71 -22.45 -9.65
N ARG A 56 -1.85 -23.05 -10.02
CA ARG A 56 -2.06 -24.51 -10.00
C ARG A 56 -1.09 -25.23 -10.93
N ASP A 57 -0.94 -24.76 -12.17
CA ASP A 57 -0.07 -25.38 -13.17
C ASP A 57 1.41 -25.28 -12.74
N CYS A 58 1.87 -24.13 -12.23
CA CYS A 58 3.20 -23.96 -11.69
C CYS A 58 3.46 -24.88 -10.48
N THR A 59 2.46 -25.05 -9.62
CA THR A 59 2.51 -25.97 -8.48
C THR A 59 2.63 -27.42 -8.92
N GLN A 60 1.80 -27.87 -9.86
CA GLN A 60 1.85 -29.23 -10.40
C GLN A 60 3.18 -29.51 -11.09
N ALA A 61 3.71 -28.56 -11.86
CA ALA A 61 5.00 -28.68 -12.48
C ALA A 61 6.14 -28.83 -11.45
N LEU A 62 6.08 -28.08 -10.34
CA LEU A 62 7.05 -28.23 -9.25
C LEU A 62 6.95 -29.61 -8.59
N LEU A 63 5.74 -30.08 -8.27
CA LEU A 63 5.52 -31.39 -7.65
C LEU A 63 6.00 -32.55 -8.52
N ALA A 64 5.89 -32.42 -9.83
CA ALA A 64 6.37 -33.42 -10.79
C ALA A 64 7.88 -33.34 -11.07
N SER A 65 8.56 -32.29 -10.63
CA SER A 65 9.97 -32.07 -10.93
C SER A 65 10.90 -32.80 -9.98
N ALA A 66 12.11 -33.12 -10.46
CA ALA A 66 13.17 -33.71 -9.64
C ALA A 66 13.72 -32.75 -8.57
N GLU A 67 13.49 -31.44 -8.71
CA GLU A 67 13.98 -30.41 -7.79
C GLU A 67 13.09 -30.22 -6.55
N TYR A 68 11.86 -30.79 -6.53
CA TYR A 68 10.90 -30.61 -5.42
C TYR A 68 11.55 -30.85 -4.05
N GLY A 69 12.24 -31.95 -3.89
CA GLY A 69 12.91 -32.28 -2.62
C GLY A 69 14.01 -31.27 -2.22
N GLN A 70 14.72 -30.72 -3.21
CA GLN A 70 15.73 -29.66 -2.94
C GLN A 70 15.08 -28.34 -2.54
N VAL A 71 13.93 -28.01 -3.14
CA VAL A 71 13.19 -26.79 -2.82
C VAL A 71 12.58 -26.86 -1.42
N VAL A 72 11.95 -27.99 -1.05
CA VAL A 72 11.12 -28.07 0.16
C VAL A 72 11.89 -28.55 1.38
N CYS A 73 12.87 -29.46 1.20
CA CYS A 73 13.54 -30.15 2.32
C CYS A 73 14.92 -29.57 2.66
N ARG A 74 15.36 -28.46 2.03
CA ARG A 74 16.69 -27.86 2.29
C ARG A 74 16.59 -26.35 2.46
N TYR A 75 17.47 -25.81 3.28
CA TYR A 75 17.71 -24.36 3.31
C TYR A 75 18.23 -23.85 1.96
N GLY A 76 17.89 -22.61 1.65
CA GLY A 76 18.40 -21.89 0.50
C GLY A 76 19.43 -20.83 0.88
N THR A 77 19.81 -20.01 -0.10
CA THR A 77 20.62 -18.82 0.13
C THR A 77 19.76 -17.71 0.75
N SER A 78 20.37 -16.81 1.50
CA SER A 78 19.71 -15.64 2.10
C SER A 78 19.14 -14.70 1.06
N GLN A 79 19.78 -14.60 -0.09
CA GLN A 79 19.36 -13.75 -1.19
C GLN A 79 18.05 -14.24 -1.84
N GLY A 80 17.83 -15.54 -1.91
CA GLY A 80 16.64 -16.14 -2.48
C GLY A 80 16.93 -17.34 -3.38
N TYR A 81 15.89 -17.82 -4.06
CA TYR A 81 15.97 -18.96 -4.97
C TYR A 81 16.51 -18.52 -6.34
N GLU A 82 17.68 -19.03 -6.70
CA GLU A 82 18.44 -18.62 -7.89
C GLU A 82 17.60 -18.60 -9.19
N PRO A 83 16.76 -19.63 -9.50
CA PRO A 83 15.93 -19.56 -10.69
C PRO A 83 14.89 -18.41 -10.69
N LEU A 84 14.41 -18.00 -9.51
CA LEU A 84 13.50 -16.84 -9.42
C LEU A 84 14.27 -15.55 -9.65
N ILE A 85 15.46 -15.41 -9.06
CA ILE A 85 16.32 -14.24 -9.26
C ILE A 85 16.67 -14.10 -10.73
N ALA A 86 17.06 -15.19 -11.39
CA ALA A 86 17.37 -15.21 -12.81
C ALA A 86 16.15 -14.80 -13.68
N ALA A 87 14.97 -15.37 -13.40
CA ALA A 87 13.75 -15.06 -14.15
C ALA A 87 13.37 -13.57 -14.03
N ILE A 88 13.45 -12.99 -12.84
CA ILE A 88 13.19 -11.56 -12.62
C ILE A 88 14.22 -10.70 -13.35
N LYS A 89 15.50 -11.02 -13.20
CA LYS A 89 16.59 -10.30 -13.85
C LYS A 89 16.42 -10.27 -15.38
N ASP A 90 16.13 -11.43 -15.97
CA ASP A 90 16.01 -11.57 -17.41
C ASP A 90 14.77 -10.82 -17.94
N ASP A 91 13.62 -10.92 -17.25
CA ASP A 91 12.39 -10.19 -17.59
C ASP A 91 12.60 -8.66 -17.51
N PHE A 92 13.24 -8.17 -16.44
CA PHE A 92 13.49 -6.72 -16.28
C PHE A 92 14.52 -6.19 -17.26
N ASN A 93 15.61 -6.91 -17.49
CA ASN A 93 16.62 -6.54 -18.49
C ASN A 93 16.01 -6.46 -19.89
N GLN A 94 15.18 -7.44 -20.24
CA GLN A 94 14.51 -7.47 -21.55
C GLN A 94 13.49 -6.34 -21.71
N ARG A 95 12.64 -6.08 -20.67
CA ARG A 95 11.56 -5.10 -20.76
C ARG A 95 12.04 -3.67 -20.72
N TYR A 96 13.01 -3.38 -19.89
CA TYR A 96 13.40 -2.01 -19.56
C TYR A 96 14.80 -1.65 -20.05
N GLY A 97 15.46 -2.55 -20.81
CA GLY A 97 16.80 -2.32 -21.35
C GLY A 97 17.87 -2.15 -20.27
N LEU A 98 17.70 -2.84 -19.13
CA LEU A 98 18.61 -2.75 -17.99
C LEU A 98 19.78 -3.74 -18.13
N ALA A 99 20.80 -3.57 -17.28
CA ALA A 99 21.95 -4.46 -17.17
C ALA A 99 22.07 -5.02 -15.72
N LEU A 100 20.93 -5.48 -15.16
CA LEU A 100 20.91 -6.09 -13.83
C LEU A 100 21.71 -7.38 -13.82
N SER A 101 22.40 -7.61 -12.71
CA SER A 101 23.00 -8.89 -12.31
C SER A 101 22.18 -9.52 -11.18
N ASP A 102 22.48 -10.74 -10.82
CA ASP A 102 21.83 -11.40 -9.67
C ASP A 102 22.01 -10.60 -8.37
N ARG A 103 23.12 -9.87 -8.22
CA ARG A 103 23.45 -9.04 -7.05
C ARG A 103 22.50 -7.82 -6.86
N ASN A 104 21.72 -7.50 -7.86
CA ASN A 104 20.73 -6.40 -7.81
C ASN A 104 19.38 -6.84 -7.22
N ILE A 105 19.18 -8.12 -6.89
CA ILE A 105 17.88 -8.69 -6.52
C ILE A 105 17.96 -9.41 -5.19
N LEU A 106 16.97 -9.15 -4.31
CA LEU A 106 16.77 -9.87 -3.05
C LEU A 106 15.30 -10.30 -2.93
N ILE A 107 15.08 -11.57 -2.59
CA ILE A 107 13.74 -12.09 -2.33
C ILE A 107 13.46 -12.01 -0.82
N THR A 108 12.35 -11.35 -0.46
CA THR A 108 11.97 -11.10 0.93
C THR A 108 10.68 -11.82 1.32
N PRO A 109 10.40 -12.06 2.61
CA PRO A 109 9.15 -12.67 3.09
C PRO A 109 7.98 -11.66 3.01
N GLY A 110 7.74 -11.13 1.81
CA GLY A 110 6.77 -10.09 1.49
C GLY A 110 7.35 -8.68 1.60
N SER A 111 6.70 -7.74 0.93
CA SER A 111 7.10 -6.32 0.89
C SER A 111 7.12 -5.67 2.29
N GLN A 112 6.21 -6.06 3.19
CA GLN A 112 6.19 -5.53 4.56
C GLN A 112 7.50 -5.79 5.32
N ALA A 113 8.11 -6.97 5.13
CA ALA A 113 9.41 -7.26 5.71
C ALA A 113 10.49 -6.35 5.11
N LEU A 114 10.47 -6.13 3.79
CA LEU A 114 11.43 -5.23 3.14
C LEU A 114 11.32 -3.80 3.65
N TYR A 115 10.10 -3.28 3.86
CA TYR A 115 9.91 -1.94 4.44
C TYR A 115 10.54 -1.85 5.83
N PHE A 116 10.30 -2.87 6.68
CA PHE A 116 10.87 -2.92 8.02
C PHE A 116 12.40 -2.98 7.98
N LEU A 117 12.97 -3.83 7.12
CA LEU A 117 14.43 -3.97 6.98
C LEU A 117 15.05 -2.64 6.50
N ALA A 118 14.52 -2.04 5.43
CA ALA A 118 15.06 -0.81 4.86
C ALA A 118 14.90 0.39 5.81
N ALA A 119 13.74 0.53 6.44
CA ALA A 119 13.49 1.61 7.39
C ALA A 119 14.48 1.60 8.57
N ASN A 120 14.85 0.41 9.07
CA ASN A 120 15.76 0.28 10.21
C ASN A 120 17.23 0.14 9.80
N ALA A 121 17.53 -0.13 8.53
CA ALA A 121 18.88 -0.07 8.00
C ALA A 121 19.33 1.39 7.73
N PHE A 122 18.40 2.26 7.29
CA PHE A 122 18.75 3.58 6.79
C PHE A 122 18.14 4.73 7.60
N GLY A 123 17.02 4.52 8.31
CA GLY A 123 16.38 5.52 9.18
C GLY A 123 16.62 5.28 10.67
N GLY A 124 16.24 6.25 11.51
CA GLY A 124 16.42 6.17 12.95
C GLY A 124 17.81 6.62 13.43
N TYR A 125 18.27 6.09 14.55
CA TYR A 125 19.57 6.48 15.13
C TYR A 125 20.74 5.85 14.37
N HIS A 126 21.58 6.68 13.76
CA HIS A 126 22.80 6.31 13.09
C HIS A 126 23.95 6.05 14.09
N ALA A 127 25.02 5.37 13.63
CA ALA A 127 26.20 5.08 14.45
C ALA A 127 26.85 6.34 15.07
N THR A 128 26.64 7.52 14.49
CA THR A 128 27.09 8.81 15.03
C THR A 128 26.21 9.34 16.18
N GLY A 129 25.14 8.64 16.53
CA GLY A 129 24.14 9.09 17.51
C GLY A 129 23.10 10.08 16.96
N ARG A 130 23.24 10.54 15.71
CA ARG A 130 22.25 11.44 15.09
C ARG A 130 21.02 10.63 14.63
N MET A 131 19.83 11.15 14.90
CA MET A 131 18.58 10.61 14.39
C MET A 131 18.35 11.12 12.97
N LYS A 132 17.97 10.23 12.05
CA LYS A 132 17.61 10.56 10.69
C LYS A 132 16.20 10.11 10.36
N ASP A 133 15.47 10.98 9.67
CA ASP A 133 14.06 10.77 9.32
C ASP A 133 13.87 9.73 8.21
N ILE A 134 12.75 9.03 8.29
CA ILE A 134 12.15 8.25 7.21
C ILE A 134 11.10 9.14 6.58
N VAL A 135 11.38 9.67 5.40
CA VAL A 135 10.54 10.66 4.73
C VAL A 135 9.54 10.02 3.79
N LEU A 136 8.26 10.32 3.99
CA LEU A 136 7.18 10.07 3.04
C LEU A 136 6.91 11.36 2.28
N PRO A 137 7.27 11.45 0.97
CA PRO A 137 7.21 12.70 0.20
C PRO A 137 5.83 13.31 0.06
N LEU A 138 4.80 12.49 0.23
CA LEU A 138 3.41 12.92 0.26
C LEU A 138 2.58 11.99 1.15
N SER A 139 1.42 12.49 1.58
CA SER A 139 0.44 11.77 2.37
C SER A 139 -0.97 12.09 1.83
N PRO A 140 -1.91 11.15 1.69
CA PRO A 140 -1.89 9.81 2.30
C PRO A 140 -1.01 8.80 1.56
N ASP A 141 -0.56 7.76 2.30
CA ASP A 141 0.13 6.60 1.77
C ASP A 141 -0.17 5.36 2.63
N TYR A 142 0.50 4.25 2.35
CA TYR A 142 0.20 2.97 2.96
C TYR A 142 0.32 3.02 4.50
N THR A 143 -0.78 2.70 5.15
CA THR A 143 -0.89 2.72 6.62
C THR A 143 0.16 1.84 7.33
N GLY A 144 0.67 0.79 6.66
CA GLY A 144 1.71 -0.09 7.19
C GLY A 144 3.04 0.61 7.45
N TYR A 145 3.29 1.78 6.85
CA TYR A 145 4.52 2.53 7.08
C TYR A 145 4.60 3.16 8.48
N GLY A 146 3.48 3.34 9.17
CA GLY A 146 3.46 3.87 10.53
C GLY A 146 4.11 2.96 11.58
N GLY A 147 4.31 1.67 11.28
CA GLY A 147 4.85 0.70 12.23
C GLY A 147 6.11 -0.03 11.77
N ILE A 148 6.85 0.52 10.79
CA ILE A 148 8.05 -0.15 10.24
C ILE A 148 9.35 0.22 10.94
N SER A 149 9.38 1.28 11.74
CA SER A 149 10.60 1.76 12.42
C SER A 149 10.64 1.37 13.88
N LEU A 150 11.82 0.97 14.36
CA LEU A 150 12.12 0.83 15.79
C LEU A 150 12.18 2.19 16.51
N VAL A 151 12.23 3.28 15.75
CA VAL A 151 12.15 4.67 16.21
C VAL A 151 10.92 5.30 15.55
N PRO A 152 9.72 5.16 16.14
CA PRO A 152 8.47 5.58 15.50
C PRO A 152 8.43 7.05 15.12
N GLU A 153 9.04 7.91 15.93
CA GLU A 153 9.18 9.34 15.67
C GLU A 153 10.06 9.70 14.46
N ALA A 154 10.81 8.73 13.90
CA ALA A 154 11.59 8.94 12.70
C ALA A 154 10.72 9.03 11.43
N VAL A 155 9.49 8.48 11.45
CA VAL A 155 8.60 8.57 10.28
C VAL A 155 8.02 9.98 10.18
N ARG A 156 8.24 10.63 9.04
CA ARG A 156 7.78 11.98 8.75
C ARG A 156 7.16 12.07 7.36
N ALA A 157 5.93 12.54 7.29
CA ALA A 157 5.21 12.73 6.04
C ALA A 157 4.96 14.22 5.75
N TYR A 158 4.79 14.52 4.46
CA TYR A 158 4.49 15.86 3.97
C TYR A 158 3.08 15.92 3.36
N ARG A 159 2.43 17.08 3.48
CA ARG A 159 1.17 17.33 2.79
C ARG A 159 1.41 17.39 1.28
N PRO A 160 0.52 16.81 0.47
CA PRO A 160 0.55 17.01 -0.97
C PRO A 160 -0.12 18.32 -1.36
N THR A 161 0.12 18.75 -2.58
CA THR A 161 -0.79 19.65 -3.30
C THR A 161 -1.97 18.80 -3.79
N ILE A 162 -3.20 19.26 -3.54
CA ILE A 162 -4.42 18.69 -4.10
C ILE A 162 -4.73 19.42 -5.41
N ILE A 163 -4.81 18.67 -6.50
CA ILE A 163 -5.30 19.16 -7.79
C ILE A 163 -6.71 18.64 -7.95
N GLN A 164 -7.69 19.53 -7.89
CA GLN A 164 -9.10 19.17 -7.99
C GLN A 164 -9.76 19.78 -9.24
N ASP A 165 -10.72 19.04 -9.77
CA ASP A 165 -11.65 19.46 -10.79
C ASP A 165 -13.06 19.43 -10.19
N GLU A 166 -13.59 20.61 -9.86
CA GLU A 166 -14.90 20.77 -9.23
C GLU A 166 -16.02 20.30 -10.16
N ALA A 167 -15.88 20.53 -11.46
CA ALA A 167 -16.93 20.20 -12.44
C ALA A 167 -17.15 18.69 -12.59
N SER A 168 -16.09 17.91 -12.47
CA SER A 168 -16.15 16.45 -12.55
C SER A 168 -16.17 15.75 -11.20
N HIS A 169 -16.06 16.47 -10.09
CA HIS A 169 -15.84 15.90 -8.75
C HIS A 169 -14.65 14.93 -8.70
N ARG A 170 -13.55 15.31 -9.35
CA ARG A 170 -12.32 14.51 -9.39
C ARG A 170 -11.16 15.27 -8.77
N PHE A 171 -10.17 14.53 -8.27
CA PHE A 171 -8.94 15.11 -7.76
C PHE A 171 -7.78 14.12 -7.82
N ARG A 172 -6.57 14.64 -7.63
CA ARG A 172 -5.34 13.86 -7.46
C ARG A 172 -4.37 14.58 -6.53
N TYR A 173 -3.36 13.83 -6.06
CA TYR A 173 -2.29 14.37 -5.25
C TYR A 173 -1.00 14.52 -6.05
N ARG A 174 -0.23 15.58 -5.71
CA ARG A 174 1.16 15.74 -6.13
C ARG A 174 2.03 16.12 -4.93
N PRO A 175 3.32 15.71 -4.91
CA PRO A 175 4.25 16.21 -3.90
C PRO A 175 4.30 17.74 -3.93
N ASP A 176 4.27 18.36 -2.76
CA ASP A 176 4.55 19.78 -2.62
C ASP A 176 6.06 19.99 -2.44
N PHE A 177 6.76 20.14 -3.55
CA PHE A 177 8.21 20.33 -3.53
C PHE A 177 8.67 21.64 -2.86
N SER A 178 7.76 22.57 -2.59
CA SER A 178 8.10 23.79 -1.82
C SER A 178 8.19 23.52 -0.31
N GLN A 179 7.54 22.44 0.16
CA GLN A 179 7.51 22.04 1.57
C GLN A 179 8.34 20.78 1.83
N LEU A 180 8.54 19.94 0.81
CA LEU A 180 9.28 18.68 0.95
C LEU A 180 10.76 18.95 1.26
N ALA A 181 11.19 18.58 2.47
CA ALA A 181 12.60 18.62 2.85
C ALA A 181 13.19 17.19 2.83
N ILE A 182 14.18 17.00 1.95
CA ILE A 182 15.09 15.86 1.93
C ILE A 182 16.49 16.45 2.08
N ASP A 183 17.10 16.25 3.24
CA ASP A 183 18.32 16.92 3.67
C ASP A 183 19.26 15.95 4.42
N GLU A 184 20.29 16.48 5.07
CA GLU A 184 21.27 15.71 5.86
C GLU A 184 20.65 14.98 7.06
N ASN A 185 19.43 15.32 7.48
CA ASN A 185 18.68 14.63 8.54
C ASN A 185 17.78 13.54 7.98
N THR A 186 17.71 13.39 6.66
CA THR A 186 16.98 12.29 6.01
C THR A 186 17.88 11.06 5.92
N GLY A 187 17.38 9.91 6.33
CA GLY A 187 18.07 8.62 6.21
C GLY A 187 17.48 7.72 5.13
N PHE A 188 16.19 7.88 4.88
CA PHE A 188 15.46 7.02 3.97
C PHE A 188 14.23 7.73 3.40
N VAL A 189 13.91 7.50 2.14
CA VAL A 189 12.69 8.00 1.50
C VAL A 189 11.84 6.81 1.07
N LEU A 190 10.53 6.86 1.28
CA LEU A 190 9.60 5.75 0.99
C LEU A 190 8.25 6.30 0.49
N PHE A 191 7.74 5.75 -0.61
CA PHE A 191 6.38 6.02 -1.12
C PHE A 191 5.87 4.89 -2.02
N SER A 192 4.54 4.75 -2.11
CA SER A 192 3.91 3.76 -2.99
C SER A 192 3.51 4.33 -4.35
N ARG A 193 3.67 3.51 -5.42
CA ARG A 193 3.38 3.88 -6.81
C ARG A 193 3.03 2.66 -7.66
N PRO A 194 1.75 2.45 -8.01
CA PRO A 194 0.51 3.12 -7.58
C PRO A 194 0.28 3.06 -6.08
N CYS A 195 -0.34 4.10 -5.54
CA CYS A 195 -0.50 4.26 -4.10
C CYS A 195 -1.69 3.47 -3.52
N ASN A 196 -1.49 2.84 -2.38
CA ASN A 196 -2.55 2.43 -1.47
C ASN A 196 -2.60 3.47 -0.33
N PRO A 197 -3.65 4.27 -0.18
CA PRO A 197 -5.06 3.95 -0.47
C PRO A 197 -5.63 4.56 -1.76
N THR A 198 -4.94 5.49 -2.39
CA THR A 198 -5.55 6.45 -3.29
C THR A 198 -5.64 5.99 -4.75
N GLY A 199 -4.77 5.07 -5.14
CA GLY A 199 -4.54 4.75 -6.55
C GLY A 199 -3.68 5.77 -7.29
N ASN A 200 -3.14 6.78 -6.59
CA ASN A 200 -2.31 7.84 -7.18
C ASN A 200 -1.05 7.29 -7.84
N VAL A 201 -0.76 7.76 -9.04
CA VAL A 201 0.48 7.44 -9.77
C VAL A 201 1.31 8.71 -9.92
N LEU A 202 2.41 8.80 -9.19
CA LEU A 202 3.37 9.89 -9.38
C LEU A 202 3.96 9.84 -10.79
N SER A 203 4.15 10.99 -11.43
CA SER A 203 4.81 11.05 -12.73
C SER A 203 6.28 10.58 -12.63
N ASN A 204 6.86 10.14 -13.74
CA ASN A 204 8.29 9.81 -13.77
C ASN A 204 9.14 11.00 -13.33
N ALA A 205 8.78 12.22 -13.79
CA ALA A 205 9.47 13.44 -13.40
C ALA A 205 9.39 13.73 -11.88
N ASP A 206 8.25 13.46 -11.23
CA ASP A 206 8.14 13.62 -9.78
C ASP A 206 9.05 12.60 -9.04
N VAL A 207 9.08 11.34 -9.51
CA VAL A 207 9.96 10.30 -8.94
C VAL A 207 11.44 10.64 -9.14
N GLU A 208 11.83 11.04 -10.34
CA GLU A 208 13.20 11.48 -10.65
C GLU A 208 13.62 12.67 -9.80
N HIS A 209 12.72 13.64 -9.61
CA HIS A 209 13.00 14.80 -8.77
C HIS A 209 13.23 14.41 -7.31
N ILE A 210 12.37 13.55 -6.73
CA ILE A 210 12.55 13.01 -5.38
C ILE A 210 13.89 12.25 -5.27
N ALA A 211 14.19 11.39 -6.25
CA ALA A 211 15.43 10.63 -6.28
C ALA A 211 16.67 11.54 -6.35
N ASN A 212 16.63 12.60 -7.15
CA ASN A 212 17.73 13.57 -7.26
C ASN A 212 17.93 14.36 -5.96
N LEU A 213 16.85 14.79 -5.29
CA LEU A 213 16.94 15.43 -3.97
C LEU A 213 17.60 14.50 -2.95
N ALA A 214 17.20 13.22 -2.94
CA ALA A 214 17.75 12.22 -2.04
C ALA A 214 19.22 11.86 -2.37
N ALA A 215 19.58 11.76 -3.65
CA ALA A 215 20.93 11.46 -4.11
C ALA A 215 21.94 12.53 -3.67
N ALA A 216 21.55 13.80 -3.60
CA ALA A 216 22.39 14.89 -3.12
C ALA A 216 22.88 14.69 -1.68
N HIS A 217 22.19 13.86 -0.90
CA HIS A 217 22.50 13.53 0.49
C HIS A 217 22.86 12.06 0.71
N ASN A 218 23.09 11.28 -0.37
CA ASN A 218 23.32 9.83 -0.35
C ASN A 218 22.20 9.05 0.34
N VAL A 219 20.96 9.45 0.14
CA VAL A 219 19.77 8.83 0.75
C VAL A 219 19.13 7.86 -0.23
N PRO A 220 18.90 6.59 0.15
CA PRO A 220 18.16 5.64 -0.66
C PRO A 220 16.66 5.97 -0.68
N VAL A 221 16.05 5.72 -1.85
CA VAL A 221 14.62 5.93 -2.11
C VAL A 221 13.98 4.58 -2.41
N LEU A 222 13.06 4.14 -1.58
CA LEU A 222 12.26 2.94 -1.87
C LEU A 222 10.95 3.35 -2.54
N VAL A 223 10.77 2.85 -3.76
CA VAL A 223 9.49 2.91 -4.48
C VAL A 223 8.73 1.60 -4.22
N ASP A 224 7.65 1.68 -3.43
CA ASP A 224 6.76 0.56 -3.24
C ASP A 224 5.95 0.31 -4.52
N SER A 225 6.35 -0.72 -5.24
CA SER A 225 5.84 -1.14 -6.54
C SER A 225 4.86 -2.31 -6.43
N ALA A 226 4.17 -2.48 -5.29
CA ALA A 226 3.28 -3.63 -5.06
C ALA A 226 2.10 -3.71 -6.06
N TYR A 227 1.79 -2.63 -6.74
CA TYR A 227 0.75 -2.54 -7.78
C TYR A 227 1.32 -2.24 -9.17
N ALA A 228 2.62 -2.03 -9.28
CA ALA A 228 3.28 -1.57 -10.50
C ALA A 228 3.42 -2.67 -11.57
N PRO A 229 3.71 -2.29 -12.84
CA PRO A 229 4.16 -3.24 -13.86
C PRO A 229 5.54 -3.81 -13.50
N PRO A 230 5.89 -5.00 -14.01
CA PRO A 230 5.18 -5.81 -14.97
C PRO A 230 4.10 -6.70 -14.36
N TYR A 231 4.11 -6.95 -13.06
CA TYR A 231 3.11 -7.73 -12.32
C TYR A 231 2.94 -7.17 -10.90
N PRO A 232 1.67 -6.89 -10.49
CA PRO A 232 0.39 -7.21 -11.12
C PRO A 232 -0.07 -6.24 -12.22
N ALA A 233 0.70 -5.22 -12.58
CA ALA A 233 0.42 -4.22 -13.61
C ALA A 233 -0.90 -3.43 -13.36
N LEU A 234 -1.19 -3.12 -12.12
CA LEU A 234 -2.40 -2.40 -11.70
C LEU A 234 -2.21 -0.87 -11.78
N ASN A 235 -1.68 -0.41 -12.90
CA ASN A 235 -1.68 0.98 -13.34
C ASN A 235 -2.73 1.16 -14.44
N PHE A 236 -3.61 2.15 -14.29
CA PHE A 236 -4.67 2.47 -15.24
C PHE A 236 -4.28 3.65 -16.15
N THR A 237 -3.20 4.32 -15.81
CA THR A 237 -2.53 5.35 -16.61
C THR A 237 -1.16 4.86 -17.05
N ALA A 238 -0.59 5.51 -18.08
CA ALA A 238 0.76 5.20 -18.53
C ALA A 238 1.76 5.40 -17.36
N MET A 239 2.56 4.37 -17.12
CA MET A 239 3.53 4.34 -16.04
C MET A 239 4.68 3.39 -16.40
N GLU A 240 5.91 3.88 -16.25
CA GLU A 240 7.10 3.04 -16.33
C GLU A 240 7.89 3.15 -15.02
N PRO A 241 8.54 2.06 -14.57
CA PRO A 241 9.45 2.12 -13.44
C PRO A 241 10.62 3.08 -13.72
N VAL A 242 10.97 3.90 -12.75
CA VAL A 242 12.16 4.79 -12.82
C VAL A 242 13.31 4.11 -12.07
N PHE A 243 14.43 3.90 -12.75
CA PHE A 243 15.62 3.28 -12.17
C PHE A 243 16.70 4.32 -11.91
N GLY A 244 17.52 4.08 -10.87
CA GLY A 244 18.63 4.95 -10.48
C GLY A 244 19.49 4.28 -9.40
N GLU A 245 20.71 4.76 -9.20
CA GLU A 245 21.66 4.17 -8.23
C GLU A 245 21.13 4.20 -6.78
N ASN A 246 20.35 5.21 -6.42
CA ASN A 246 19.75 5.33 -5.10
C ASN A 246 18.29 4.86 -5.05
N ILE A 247 17.73 4.31 -6.14
CA ILE A 247 16.35 3.83 -6.19
C ILE A 247 16.31 2.33 -5.91
N LEU A 248 15.50 1.96 -4.92
CA LEU A 248 15.18 0.59 -4.55
C LEU A 248 13.70 0.33 -4.87
N HIS A 249 13.41 -0.57 -5.80
CA HIS A 249 12.06 -1.04 -6.04
C HIS A 249 11.68 -2.15 -5.08
N CYS A 250 10.48 -2.05 -4.49
CA CYS A 250 9.87 -3.12 -3.71
C CYS A 250 8.65 -3.66 -4.44
N MET A 251 8.77 -4.83 -5.04
CA MET A 251 7.66 -5.51 -5.70
C MET A 251 7.00 -6.52 -4.77
N SER A 252 5.75 -6.87 -5.07
CA SER A 252 5.00 -7.87 -4.31
C SER A 252 4.19 -8.76 -5.24
N LEU A 253 4.30 -10.08 -5.06
CA LEU A 253 3.45 -11.03 -5.78
C LEU A 253 2.07 -11.21 -5.12
N SER A 254 1.83 -10.56 -3.98
CA SER A 254 0.53 -10.65 -3.27
C SER A 254 -0.63 -10.19 -4.16
N LYS A 255 -0.44 -9.12 -4.95
CA LYS A 255 -1.51 -8.57 -5.80
C LYS A 255 -1.58 -9.25 -7.18
N ALA A 256 -0.58 -10.05 -7.50
CA ALA A 256 -0.56 -10.96 -8.64
C ALA A 256 -1.21 -12.35 -8.33
N GLY A 257 -1.98 -12.43 -7.25
CA GLY A 257 -2.74 -13.63 -6.87
C GLY A 257 -2.01 -14.61 -5.96
N LEU A 258 -0.88 -14.21 -5.36
CA LEU A 258 -0.07 -15.10 -4.49
C LEU A 258 0.16 -14.50 -3.07
N PRO A 259 -0.88 -13.97 -2.39
CA PRO A 259 -0.69 -13.32 -1.09
C PRO A 259 -0.26 -14.27 0.03
N GLY A 260 -0.65 -15.54 -0.05
CA GLY A 260 -0.36 -16.55 0.99
C GLY A 260 1.10 -16.93 1.08
N GLU A 261 1.85 -16.87 -0.03
CA GLU A 261 3.25 -17.26 -0.10
C GLU A 261 4.22 -16.21 0.46
N ARG A 262 3.75 -15.01 0.74
CA ARG A 262 4.55 -13.93 1.31
C ARG A 262 5.83 -13.66 0.52
N LEU A 263 5.70 -13.33 -0.77
CA LEU A 263 6.83 -13.01 -1.63
C LEU A 263 6.89 -11.50 -1.94
N GLY A 264 8.01 -10.90 -1.56
CA GLY A 264 8.45 -9.58 -1.96
C GLY A 264 9.77 -9.68 -2.73
N VAL A 265 10.03 -8.71 -3.58
CA VAL A 265 11.26 -8.62 -4.37
C VAL A 265 11.82 -7.22 -4.23
N ALA A 266 13.07 -7.11 -3.78
CA ALA A 266 13.84 -5.88 -3.84
C ALA A 266 14.70 -5.88 -5.10
N ILE A 267 14.69 -4.77 -5.85
CA ILE A 267 15.56 -4.54 -7.01
C ILE A 267 16.24 -3.19 -6.84
N GLY A 268 17.57 -3.17 -6.77
CA GLY A 268 18.31 -1.93 -6.54
C GLY A 268 19.82 -2.09 -6.67
N ASP A 269 20.55 -1.07 -6.22
CA ASP A 269 22.01 -1.10 -6.21
C ASP A 269 22.55 -2.29 -5.39
N PRO A 270 23.59 -3.01 -5.86
CA PRO A 270 24.16 -4.16 -5.17
C PRO A 270 24.63 -3.87 -3.72
N ALA A 271 25.08 -2.66 -3.43
CA ALA A 271 25.52 -2.31 -2.06
C ALA A 271 24.32 -2.17 -1.12
N ILE A 272 23.20 -1.61 -1.60
CA ILE A 272 21.94 -1.53 -0.85
C ILE A 272 21.38 -2.94 -0.64
N ILE A 273 21.33 -3.75 -1.70
CA ILE A 273 20.85 -5.15 -1.64
C ILE A 273 21.65 -5.97 -0.63
N GLN A 274 22.99 -5.84 -0.61
CA GLN A 274 23.84 -6.54 0.33
C GLN A 274 23.54 -6.20 1.80
N VAL A 275 23.29 -4.92 2.11
CA VAL A 275 22.88 -4.49 3.45
C VAL A 275 21.58 -5.15 3.86
N LEU A 276 20.58 -5.12 2.98
CA LEU A 276 19.27 -5.70 3.25
C LEU A 276 19.31 -7.23 3.36
N GLU A 277 20.16 -7.91 2.57
CA GLU A 277 20.38 -9.34 2.67
C GLU A 277 20.98 -9.73 4.03
N CYS A 278 21.98 -8.99 4.51
CA CYS A 278 22.55 -9.20 5.83
C CYS A 278 21.50 -9.03 6.94
N PHE A 279 20.68 -7.99 6.86
CA PHE A 279 19.57 -7.77 7.78
C PHE A 279 18.55 -8.91 7.75
N GLN A 280 18.14 -9.34 6.54
CA GLN A 280 17.22 -10.46 6.36
C GLN A 280 17.76 -11.76 6.94
N THR A 281 19.04 -12.04 6.76
CA THR A 281 19.68 -13.25 7.29
C THR A 281 19.55 -13.33 8.82
N ASN A 282 19.72 -12.20 9.51
CA ASN A 282 19.53 -12.12 10.95
C ASN A 282 18.05 -12.18 11.38
N PHE A 283 17.14 -11.76 10.51
CA PHE A 283 15.70 -11.70 10.78
C PHE A 283 15.01 -13.05 10.56
N CYS A 284 15.24 -13.70 9.41
CA CYS A 284 14.50 -14.90 9.02
C CYS A 284 15.33 -15.91 8.18
N ILE A 285 16.64 -15.73 8.04
CA ILE A 285 17.55 -16.53 7.21
C ILE A 285 17.23 -16.33 5.72
N HIS A 286 16.06 -16.79 5.22
CA HIS A 286 15.57 -16.63 3.86
C HIS A 286 14.03 -16.74 3.81
N SER A 287 13.43 -16.31 2.70
CA SER A 287 11.98 -16.48 2.42
C SER A 287 11.66 -17.94 2.06
N SER A 288 10.37 -18.31 2.12
CA SER A 288 9.88 -19.63 1.69
C SER A 288 10.29 -19.95 0.25
N ARG A 289 11.00 -21.07 0.06
CA ARG A 289 11.47 -21.49 -1.27
C ARG A 289 10.35 -22.07 -2.14
N TYR A 290 9.31 -22.61 -1.53
CA TYR A 290 8.18 -23.17 -2.27
C TYR A 290 7.49 -22.12 -3.13
N GLY A 291 7.09 -21.01 -2.52
CA GLY A 291 6.49 -19.89 -3.25
C GLY A 291 7.43 -19.30 -4.30
N GLN A 292 8.72 -19.24 -4.00
CA GLN A 292 9.71 -18.77 -4.96
C GLN A 292 9.84 -19.68 -6.19
N ALA A 293 9.78 -21.00 -6.00
CA ALA A 293 9.91 -21.96 -7.10
C ALA A 293 8.70 -21.97 -8.04
N ILE A 294 7.50 -21.76 -7.53
CA ILE A 294 6.31 -21.59 -8.39
C ILE A 294 6.30 -20.25 -9.10
N ALA A 295 6.73 -19.17 -8.42
CA ALA A 295 6.85 -17.84 -9.00
C ALA A 295 7.90 -17.78 -10.14
N ALA A 296 9.03 -18.47 -9.96
CA ALA A 296 10.07 -18.58 -11.01
C ALA A 296 9.50 -19.09 -12.33
N ARG A 297 8.65 -20.12 -12.29
CA ARG A 297 8.02 -20.70 -13.48
C ARG A 297 7.06 -19.74 -14.16
N ALA A 298 6.22 -19.06 -13.37
CA ALA A 298 5.24 -18.12 -13.87
C ALA A 298 5.88 -16.88 -14.52
N ILE A 299 7.02 -16.43 -13.98
CA ILE A 299 7.76 -15.29 -14.53
C ILE A 299 8.58 -15.70 -15.75
N ALA A 300 9.36 -16.80 -15.65
CA ALA A 300 10.20 -17.26 -16.75
C ALA A 300 9.42 -17.61 -18.02
N SER A 301 8.16 -18.07 -17.88
CA SER A 301 7.28 -18.32 -19.04
C SER A 301 6.68 -17.04 -19.65
N GLY A 302 6.81 -15.89 -18.98
CA GLY A 302 6.12 -14.64 -19.35
C GLY A 302 4.62 -14.62 -19.05
N ALA A 303 4.04 -15.75 -18.61
CA ALA A 303 2.60 -15.89 -18.42
C ALA A 303 2.06 -14.94 -17.34
N LEU A 304 2.81 -14.72 -16.25
CA LEU A 304 2.37 -13.83 -15.18
C LEU A 304 2.22 -12.38 -15.67
N ALA A 305 3.20 -11.87 -16.42
CA ALA A 305 3.13 -10.53 -16.97
C ALA A 305 1.99 -10.38 -17.99
N GLN A 306 1.83 -11.37 -18.88
CA GLN A 306 0.73 -11.38 -19.85
C GLN A 306 -0.64 -11.36 -19.15
N LEU A 307 -0.88 -12.22 -18.18
CA LEU A 307 -2.15 -12.27 -17.44
C LEU A 307 -2.36 -11.01 -16.58
N SER A 308 -1.29 -10.41 -16.06
CA SER A 308 -1.38 -9.13 -15.36
C SER A 308 -1.95 -8.02 -16.24
N GLU A 309 -1.49 -7.94 -17.49
CA GLU A 309 -1.96 -6.95 -18.45
C GLU A 309 -3.33 -7.26 -19.05
N GLN A 310 -3.60 -8.53 -19.36
CA GLN A 310 -4.79 -8.93 -20.11
C GLN A 310 -5.99 -9.30 -19.22
N VAL A 311 -5.76 -9.65 -17.95
CA VAL A 311 -6.79 -10.12 -17.03
C VAL A 311 -6.88 -9.26 -15.79
N ILE A 312 -5.77 -9.10 -15.03
CA ILE A 312 -5.81 -8.40 -13.73
C ILE A 312 -6.13 -6.91 -13.93
N ARG A 313 -5.36 -6.19 -14.76
CA ARG A 313 -5.57 -4.75 -14.99
C ARG A 313 -6.96 -4.43 -15.52
N PRO A 314 -7.46 -5.05 -16.60
CA PRO A 314 -8.80 -4.76 -17.13
C PRO A 314 -9.91 -5.04 -16.11
N TYR A 315 -9.78 -6.09 -15.31
CA TYR A 315 -10.75 -6.42 -14.28
C TYR A 315 -10.92 -5.29 -13.26
N TYR A 316 -9.83 -4.76 -12.70
CA TYR A 316 -9.91 -3.71 -11.70
C TYR A 316 -10.20 -2.33 -12.30
N GLN A 317 -9.75 -2.06 -13.51
CA GLN A 317 -10.09 -0.84 -14.24
C GLN A 317 -11.60 -0.76 -14.51
N ASP A 318 -12.22 -1.88 -14.91
CA ASP A 318 -13.67 -1.99 -15.06
C ASP A 318 -14.42 -1.77 -13.73
N LYS A 319 -13.93 -2.38 -12.63
CA LYS A 319 -14.52 -2.19 -11.31
C LYS A 319 -14.48 -0.75 -10.85
N PHE A 320 -13.37 -0.05 -11.10
CA PHE A 320 -13.25 1.36 -10.81
C PHE A 320 -14.27 2.18 -11.62
N ALA A 321 -14.40 1.92 -12.91
CA ALA A 321 -15.36 2.62 -13.77
C ALA A 321 -16.81 2.42 -13.31
N VAL A 322 -17.17 1.19 -12.92
CA VAL A 322 -18.50 0.88 -12.36
C VAL A 322 -18.78 1.67 -11.08
N LEU A 323 -17.81 1.66 -10.15
CA LEU A 323 -17.96 2.39 -8.89
C LEU A 323 -18.03 3.90 -9.11
N ALA A 324 -17.17 4.46 -9.97
CA ALA A 324 -17.16 5.88 -10.29
C ALA A 324 -18.51 6.34 -10.87
N ALA A 325 -19.05 5.62 -11.87
CA ALA A 325 -20.35 5.93 -12.45
C ALA A 325 -21.49 5.82 -11.43
N ALA A 326 -21.44 4.84 -10.53
CA ALA A 326 -22.46 4.69 -9.49
C ALA A 326 -22.39 5.82 -8.44
N LEU A 327 -21.19 6.29 -8.09
CA LEU A 327 -21.00 7.44 -7.18
C LEU A 327 -21.49 8.74 -7.83
N ASP A 328 -21.19 8.97 -9.11
CA ASP A 328 -21.65 10.14 -9.87
C ASP A 328 -23.18 10.23 -9.93
N GLN A 329 -23.86 9.07 -9.93
CA GLN A 329 -25.34 9.00 -9.89
C GLN A 329 -25.91 9.16 -8.47
N ALA A 330 -25.22 8.65 -7.47
CA ALA A 330 -25.73 8.57 -6.10
C ALA A 330 -25.44 9.81 -5.25
N LEU A 331 -24.37 10.53 -5.54
CA LEU A 331 -23.95 11.72 -4.80
C LEU A 331 -24.44 13.00 -5.48
N PRO A 332 -25.13 13.90 -4.75
CA PRO A 332 -25.59 15.20 -5.29
C PRO A 332 -24.42 16.06 -5.77
N GLN A 333 -24.60 16.74 -6.89
CA GLN A 333 -23.58 17.60 -7.50
C GLN A 333 -23.34 18.91 -6.71
N ASP A 334 -24.26 19.28 -5.84
CA ASP A 334 -24.15 20.46 -4.98
C ASP A 334 -23.37 20.22 -3.68
N LEU A 335 -22.97 18.97 -3.40
CA LEU A 335 -22.18 18.62 -2.24
C LEU A 335 -20.69 18.59 -2.56
N PRO A 336 -19.80 18.98 -1.63
CA PRO A 336 -18.37 19.04 -1.86
C PRO A 336 -17.71 17.66 -1.63
N TRP A 337 -17.96 16.73 -2.52
CA TRP A 337 -17.32 15.40 -2.53
C TRP A 337 -16.43 15.25 -3.75
N TYR A 338 -15.38 14.46 -3.62
CA TYR A 338 -14.42 14.21 -4.69
C TYR A 338 -13.96 12.76 -4.67
N LEU A 339 -13.89 12.15 -5.87
CA LEU A 339 -13.27 10.84 -6.09
C LEU A 339 -11.87 11.04 -6.67
N HIS A 340 -10.87 10.40 -6.10
CA HIS A 340 -9.54 10.36 -6.72
C HIS A 340 -9.62 9.77 -8.13
N ASN A 341 -8.82 10.27 -9.06
CA ASN A 341 -8.87 9.93 -10.50
C ASN A 341 -8.78 8.42 -10.81
N GLY A 342 -8.34 7.59 -9.83
CA GLY A 342 -8.25 6.15 -10.02
C GLY A 342 -7.21 5.79 -11.05
N GLU A 343 -5.96 6.14 -10.79
CA GLU A 343 -4.85 5.94 -11.73
C GLU A 343 -4.25 4.54 -11.61
N GLY A 344 -4.63 3.76 -10.55
CA GLY A 344 -4.15 2.40 -10.32
C GLY A 344 -4.61 1.78 -8.99
N ALA A 345 -3.95 0.68 -8.60
CA ALA A 345 -4.23 -0.14 -7.43
C ALA A 345 -5.61 -0.84 -7.48
N ILE A 346 -6.07 -1.34 -6.31
CA ILE A 346 -7.35 -2.07 -6.17
C ILE A 346 -8.33 -1.33 -5.26
N PHE A 347 -8.15 -0.02 -5.13
CA PHE A 347 -8.94 0.83 -4.24
C PHE A 347 -9.42 2.08 -4.95
N ALA A 348 -10.53 2.60 -4.46
CA ALA A 348 -11.01 3.95 -4.72
C ALA A 348 -10.89 4.79 -3.45
N TRP A 349 -10.58 6.06 -3.60
CA TRP A 349 -10.38 7.01 -2.51
C TRP A 349 -11.34 8.17 -2.66
N LEU A 350 -12.22 8.34 -1.67
CA LEU A 350 -13.22 9.41 -1.59
C LEU A 350 -12.80 10.45 -0.58
N TRP A 351 -12.95 11.71 -0.93
CA TRP A 351 -12.83 12.86 -0.05
C TRP A 351 -14.14 13.62 0.01
N PHE A 352 -14.56 13.97 1.23
CA PHE A 352 -15.75 14.75 1.53
C PHE A 352 -15.31 16.05 2.20
N ASP A 353 -15.12 17.13 1.41
CA ASP A 353 -14.66 18.39 1.96
C ASP A 353 -15.69 18.96 2.93
N GLN A 354 -15.20 19.59 4.02
CA GLN A 354 -16.04 20.12 5.10
C GLN A 354 -17.03 19.10 5.68
N LEU A 355 -16.68 17.80 5.69
CA LEU A 355 -17.55 16.77 6.27
C LEU A 355 -17.96 17.13 7.70
N PRO A 356 -19.28 17.22 8.03
CA PRO A 356 -19.74 17.68 9.35
C PRO A 356 -19.45 16.72 10.51
N ILE A 357 -19.06 15.49 10.19
CA ILE A 357 -18.68 14.42 11.14
C ILE A 357 -17.28 13.90 10.78
N THR A 358 -16.71 13.04 11.60
CA THR A 358 -15.44 12.41 11.26
C THR A 358 -15.62 11.23 10.28
N ASP A 359 -14.56 10.87 9.55
CA ASP A 359 -14.49 9.66 8.73
C ASP A 359 -14.81 8.39 9.54
N GLN A 360 -14.41 8.34 10.81
CA GLN A 360 -14.71 7.24 11.72
C GLN A 360 -16.22 7.16 12.03
N GLU A 361 -16.85 8.30 12.28
CA GLU A 361 -18.30 8.34 12.51
C GLU A 361 -19.06 7.99 11.24
N LEU A 362 -18.64 8.49 10.09
CA LEU A 362 -19.22 8.14 8.78
C LEU A 362 -19.13 6.62 8.53
N TYR A 363 -17.97 6.01 8.84
CA TYR A 363 -17.79 4.55 8.78
C TYR A 363 -18.80 3.80 9.67
N GLN A 364 -18.98 4.22 10.93
CA GLN A 364 -19.92 3.56 11.84
C GLN A 364 -21.37 3.65 11.36
N ARG A 365 -21.76 4.79 10.80
CA ARG A 365 -23.11 4.97 10.23
C ARG A 365 -23.28 4.14 8.93
N LEU A 366 -22.25 4.02 8.08
CA LEU A 366 -22.27 3.15 6.89
C LEU A 366 -22.37 1.67 7.29
N LYS A 367 -21.64 1.25 8.30
CA LYS A 367 -21.70 -0.10 8.86
C LYS A 367 -23.13 -0.48 9.30
N GLN A 368 -23.85 0.45 9.96
CA GLN A 368 -25.26 0.26 10.33
C GLN A 368 -26.17 0.10 9.12
N ARG A 369 -25.77 0.63 7.95
CA ARG A 369 -26.47 0.49 6.66
C ARG A 369 -25.98 -0.71 5.84
N GLY A 370 -25.17 -1.58 6.44
CA GLY A 370 -24.66 -2.79 5.81
C GLY A 370 -23.54 -2.55 4.79
N VAL A 371 -22.82 -1.43 4.88
CA VAL A 371 -21.65 -1.14 4.02
C VAL A 371 -20.40 -1.01 4.88
N ILE A 372 -19.41 -1.85 4.64
CA ILE A 372 -18.12 -1.88 5.33
C ILE A 372 -17.08 -1.23 4.44
N VAL A 373 -16.48 -0.12 4.89
CA VAL A 373 -15.40 0.62 4.22
C VAL A 373 -14.22 0.79 5.17
N VAL A 374 -13.15 1.46 4.75
CA VAL A 374 -12.05 1.81 5.66
C VAL A 374 -12.02 3.34 5.82
N PRO A 375 -12.11 3.87 7.05
CA PRO A 375 -11.92 5.30 7.28
C PRO A 375 -10.51 5.75 6.89
N GLY A 376 -10.37 7.01 6.49
CA GLY A 376 -9.15 7.52 5.85
C GLY A 376 -8.01 7.82 6.80
N HIS A 377 -8.29 8.21 8.04
CA HIS A 377 -7.27 8.73 8.97
C HIS A 377 -6.04 7.83 9.19
N PRO A 378 -6.11 6.47 9.14
CA PRO A 378 -4.91 5.65 9.34
C PRO A 378 -3.92 5.69 8.16
N PHE A 379 -4.33 6.25 7.02
CA PHE A 379 -3.47 6.36 5.83
C PHE A 379 -2.61 7.63 5.79
N PHE A 380 -2.51 8.33 6.90
CA PHE A 380 -1.65 9.50 7.05
C PHE A 380 -0.51 9.24 8.06
N PRO A 381 0.26 8.13 7.92
CA PRO A 381 1.36 7.82 8.83
C PRO A 381 2.42 8.92 8.77
N GLY A 382 2.95 9.31 9.94
CA GLY A 382 4.03 10.30 10.02
C GLY A 382 3.63 11.74 9.75
N LEU A 383 2.38 12.02 9.36
CA LEU A 383 1.88 13.39 9.21
C LEU A 383 1.60 13.99 10.59
N ARG A 384 2.29 15.08 10.91
CA ARG A 384 2.23 15.73 12.23
C ARG A 384 1.29 16.93 12.26
N ASP A 385 0.84 17.36 11.10
CA ASP A 385 0.00 18.53 10.93
C ASP A 385 -1.46 18.25 11.33
N ASN A 386 -2.10 19.27 11.92
CA ASN A 386 -3.55 19.26 12.09
C ASN A 386 -4.24 19.64 10.77
N TRP A 387 -4.43 18.65 9.91
CA TRP A 387 -5.05 18.84 8.59
C TRP A 387 -6.45 18.18 8.57
N PRO A 388 -7.55 18.97 8.44
CA PRO A 388 -8.91 18.42 8.46
C PRO A 388 -9.15 17.28 7.46
N HIS A 389 -8.51 17.36 6.28
CA HIS A 389 -8.58 16.35 5.23
C HIS A 389 -8.32 14.91 5.73
N THR A 390 -7.45 14.75 6.73
CA THR A 390 -7.15 13.44 7.32
C THR A 390 -8.35 12.74 7.95
N ARG A 391 -9.42 13.49 8.25
CA ARG A 391 -10.66 13.01 8.86
C ARG A 391 -11.88 13.08 7.93
N GLN A 392 -11.63 13.27 6.64
CA GLN A 392 -12.68 13.52 5.63
C GLN A 392 -12.65 12.51 4.49
N CYS A 393 -11.86 11.44 4.61
CA CYS A 393 -11.66 10.50 3.52
C CYS A 393 -12.12 9.08 3.85
N LEU A 394 -12.47 8.32 2.81
CA LEU A 394 -12.77 6.89 2.88
C LEU A 394 -12.01 6.13 1.80
N ARG A 395 -11.50 4.92 2.14
CA ARG A 395 -10.99 3.96 1.16
C ARG A 395 -12.03 2.88 0.90
N LEU A 396 -12.34 2.64 -0.38
CA LEU A 396 -13.24 1.58 -0.87
C LEU A 396 -12.45 0.56 -1.67
N SER A 397 -12.68 -0.72 -1.40
CA SER A 397 -12.06 -1.82 -2.17
C SER A 397 -12.86 -2.10 -3.45
N LEU A 398 -12.15 -2.36 -4.55
CA LEU A 398 -12.72 -2.73 -5.85
C LEU A 398 -12.93 -4.26 -5.98
N THR A 399 -12.82 -5.00 -4.88
CA THR A 399 -12.90 -6.48 -4.89
C THR A 399 -14.33 -7.04 -4.84
N ALA A 400 -15.32 -6.21 -4.51
CA ALA A 400 -16.73 -6.59 -4.51
C ALA A 400 -17.29 -6.77 -5.95
N SER A 401 -18.44 -7.41 -6.09
CA SER A 401 -19.12 -7.55 -7.37
C SER A 401 -19.59 -6.19 -7.91
N ARG A 402 -19.87 -6.09 -9.21
CA ARG A 402 -20.42 -4.86 -9.83
C ARG A 402 -21.73 -4.40 -9.16
N ALA A 403 -22.61 -5.36 -8.84
CA ALA A 403 -23.87 -5.07 -8.17
C ALA A 403 -23.69 -4.54 -6.75
N GLU A 404 -22.75 -5.14 -5.99
CA GLU A 404 -22.40 -4.67 -4.65
C GLU A 404 -21.75 -3.28 -4.66
N LEU A 405 -20.90 -2.98 -5.65
CA LEU A 405 -20.31 -1.64 -5.80
C LEU A 405 -21.36 -0.58 -6.07
N ALA A 406 -22.33 -0.86 -6.96
CA ALA A 406 -23.42 0.05 -7.27
C ALA A 406 -24.37 0.26 -6.07
N GLU A 407 -24.74 -0.80 -5.38
CA GLU A 407 -25.59 -0.74 -4.19
C GLU A 407 -24.90 0.00 -3.03
N ALA A 408 -23.60 -0.25 -2.82
CA ALA A 408 -22.82 0.47 -1.82
C ALA A 408 -22.75 1.97 -2.11
N ALA A 409 -22.54 2.35 -3.38
CA ALA A 409 -22.57 3.76 -3.80
C ALA A 409 -23.93 4.42 -3.51
N THR A 410 -25.04 3.72 -3.76
CA THR A 410 -26.39 4.20 -3.45
C THR A 410 -26.59 4.45 -1.96
N ARG A 411 -26.21 3.47 -1.11
CA ARG A 411 -26.32 3.60 0.37
C ARG A 411 -25.42 4.70 0.91
N LEU A 412 -24.19 4.80 0.39
CA LEU A 412 -23.26 5.85 0.74
C LEU A 412 -23.77 7.23 0.35
N GLY A 413 -24.27 7.41 -0.87
CA GLY A 413 -24.81 8.66 -1.36
C GLY A 413 -26.00 9.14 -0.52
N ALA A 414 -26.91 8.24 -0.15
CA ALA A 414 -28.04 8.56 0.72
C ALA A 414 -27.58 9.04 2.11
N LEU A 415 -26.61 8.34 2.73
CA LEU A 415 -26.07 8.73 4.03
C LEU A 415 -25.32 10.06 3.97
N VAL A 416 -24.46 10.25 2.98
CA VAL A 416 -23.66 11.48 2.83
C VAL A 416 -24.59 12.68 2.64
N THR A 417 -25.63 12.55 1.81
CA THR A 417 -26.64 13.58 1.61
C THR A 417 -27.34 13.95 2.94
N GLU A 418 -27.72 12.96 3.73
CA GLU A 418 -28.32 13.17 5.06
C GLU A 418 -27.36 13.92 5.99
N VAL A 419 -26.07 13.51 6.03
CA VAL A 419 -25.06 14.11 6.90
C VAL A 419 -24.83 15.58 6.56
N TYR A 420 -24.68 15.93 5.29
CA TYR A 420 -24.46 17.33 4.87
C TYR A 420 -25.69 18.21 5.03
N ARG A 421 -26.90 17.67 4.88
CA ARG A 421 -28.17 18.41 4.99
C ARG A 421 -28.76 18.41 6.39
N ALA A 422 -28.13 17.68 7.34
CA ALA A 422 -28.55 17.73 8.75
C ALA A 422 -28.37 19.15 9.32
N PRO A 423 -29.34 19.70 10.07
CA PRO A 423 -29.12 20.96 10.75
C PRO A 423 -27.91 20.84 11.70
N PRO A 424 -27.11 21.92 11.87
CA PRO A 424 -25.96 21.88 12.76
C PRO A 424 -26.40 21.42 14.16
N SER A 425 -25.79 20.33 14.64
CA SER A 425 -26.10 19.82 15.97
C SER A 425 -25.75 20.88 17.04
N GLN A 426 -26.68 21.20 17.93
CA GLN A 426 -26.47 22.14 19.04
C GLN A 426 -25.51 21.61 20.14
N SER A 427 -24.62 20.70 19.81
CA SER A 427 -23.64 20.14 20.74
C SER A 427 -22.26 20.83 20.66
N GLY A 428 -22.26 22.14 20.88
CA GLY A 428 -21.06 22.95 21.08
C GLY A 428 -20.81 23.26 22.56
N ALA A 429 -20.92 22.28 23.44
CA ALA A 429 -20.39 22.39 24.78
C ALA A 429 -19.12 21.54 24.90
N THR A 430 -17.98 22.17 24.70
CA THR A 430 -16.68 21.62 25.08
C THR A 430 -16.72 21.33 26.59
N PRO A 431 -16.51 20.08 27.03
CA PRO A 431 -16.28 19.88 28.46
C PRO A 431 -14.92 20.52 28.78
N SER A 432 -14.97 21.59 29.61
CA SER A 432 -13.81 22.13 30.30
C SER A 432 -13.15 20.99 31.10
N MET A 433 -12.04 20.44 30.61
CA MET A 433 -11.17 19.62 31.44
C MET A 433 -10.48 20.53 32.44
N ALA A 434 -11.05 20.58 33.66
CA ALA A 434 -10.35 21.08 34.83
C ALA A 434 -9.11 20.19 35.04
N VAL A 435 -7.93 20.77 34.92
CA VAL A 435 -6.64 20.17 35.29
C VAL A 435 -6.63 20.09 36.80
N PRO A 436 -6.49 18.92 37.45
CA PRO A 436 -6.19 18.87 38.89
C PRO A 436 -4.72 19.28 39.06
N ALA A 437 -4.50 20.30 39.86
CA ALA A 437 -3.19 20.65 40.38
C ALA A 437 -2.69 19.54 41.34
N ARG A 438 -1.61 18.84 40.93
CA ARG A 438 -0.44 18.42 41.73
C ARG A 438 0.49 17.54 40.93
#